data_4414ffee79059b6a1572479a572ed659
#
_entry.id   4414ffee79059b6a1572479a572ed659
#
_cell.length_a   1.000
_cell.length_b   1.000
_cell.length_c   1.000
_cell.angle_alpha   90.00
_cell.angle_beta   90.00
_cell.angle_gamma   90.00
#
_symmetry.space_group_name_H-M   'P 1'
#
loop_
_entity.id
_entity.type
_entity.pdbx_description
1 polymer ?
#
loop_
_entity_poly.entity_id
_entity_poly.type
_entity_poly.pdbx_seq_one_letter_code
_entity_poly.pdbx_strand_id
1 'polypeptide(L)'
;MSLISTHDAALFDLDGVIYLGPNAIDGVPEVLRALRQGGTKVGFVTNNAARTPQVVAEHLQDLGIEAHDTDVVNSTMATLRMLSEELHAGAKVLPVGSSALEDQLLHAGYTVVTERSDRPDAVVQGYDPDLDWRRLEMGAFAIQDGARWFVTNPDMTRPTHEGIVPGCGAQVQAIQACVDVQPGIAGKPYPPLLVETVERLGAERPIFVGDRIDTDILGANNVGMASLFVFTGAHGKHELITAQAGERPTHIGYDVSALLEEPRNVERRDLEWVCNAQRVGVEDGHAVLLTTPSGIQAQLDALWALLQLAWDHGIDVVDAANSLQDVR
;
A
#
# COMPACT_ATOMS: atom_id res chain seq x y z
N MET A 1 15.98 5.96 20.78
CA MET A 1 15.94 4.61 20.16
C MET A 1 15.30 4.75 18.81
N SER A 2 15.86 4.07 17.79
CA SER A 2 15.29 4.15 16.42
C SER A 2 13.88 3.58 16.36
N LEU A 3 13.07 4.05 15.40
CA LEU A 3 11.69 3.60 15.20
C LEU A 3 11.63 2.08 15.03
N ILE A 4 12.53 1.52 14.21
CA ILE A 4 12.53 0.07 13.93
C ILE A 4 12.85 -0.78 15.17
N SER A 5 13.47 -0.23 16.21
CA SER A 5 13.89 -1.00 17.41
C SER A 5 12.73 -1.63 18.19
N THR A 6 11.49 -1.18 17.96
CA THR A 6 10.27 -1.73 18.57
C THR A 6 9.54 -2.73 17.67
N HIS A 7 10.04 -2.94 16.44
CA HIS A 7 9.45 -3.80 15.42
C HIS A 7 10.41 -4.92 15.03
N ASP A 8 9.90 -6.07 14.63
CA ASP A 8 10.69 -7.23 14.18
C ASP A 8 10.73 -7.38 12.66
N ALA A 9 9.86 -6.66 11.95
CA ALA A 9 9.79 -6.64 10.50
C ALA A 9 9.43 -5.25 9.97
N ALA A 10 9.97 -4.91 8.80
CA ALA A 10 9.58 -3.76 8.01
C ALA A 10 9.05 -4.25 6.66
N LEU A 11 7.81 -3.88 6.36
CA LEU A 11 7.10 -4.21 5.12
C LEU A 11 7.01 -2.96 4.27
N PHE A 12 7.37 -3.05 3.01
CA PHE A 12 7.48 -1.90 2.13
C PHE A 12 6.55 -2.02 0.92
N ASP A 13 5.77 -0.98 0.62
CA ASP A 13 5.34 -0.78 -0.75
C ASP A 13 6.55 -0.57 -1.66
N LEU A 14 6.37 -0.69 -2.97
CA LEU A 14 7.47 -0.62 -3.93
C LEU A 14 7.55 0.73 -4.64
N ASP A 15 6.52 1.07 -5.41
CA ASP A 15 6.48 2.28 -6.23
C ASP A 15 6.32 3.52 -5.35
N GLY A 16 7.30 4.43 -5.36
CA GLY A 16 7.27 5.63 -4.50
C GLY A 16 7.90 5.45 -3.12
N VAL A 17 8.25 4.21 -2.73
CA VAL A 17 8.87 3.88 -1.44
C VAL A 17 10.28 3.32 -1.62
N ILE A 18 10.43 2.34 -2.50
CA ILE A 18 11.71 1.67 -2.79
C ILE A 18 12.34 2.24 -4.05
N TYR A 19 11.53 2.48 -5.08
CA TYR A 19 11.99 3.03 -6.36
C TYR A 19 10.96 3.99 -6.98
N LEU A 20 11.43 4.83 -7.90
CA LEU A 20 10.61 5.65 -8.79
C LEU A 20 10.98 5.32 -10.24
N GLY A 21 10.04 4.71 -10.96
CA GLY A 21 10.31 4.24 -12.30
C GLY A 21 11.48 3.24 -12.33
N PRO A 22 12.56 3.50 -13.12
CA PRO A 22 13.67 2.57 -13.25
C PRO A 22 14.76 2.72 -12.17
N ASN A 23 14.64 3.65 -11.23
CA ASN A 23 15.72 4.00 -10.30
C ASN A 23 15.29 3.76 -8.84
N ALA A 24 16.19 3.19 -8.04
CA ALA A 24 16.02 3.18 -6.60
C ALA A 24 15.97 4.62 -6.05
N ILE A 25 15.17 4.82 -5.01
CA ILE A 25 15.21 6.08 -4.25
C ILE A 25 16.53 6.14 -3.49
N ASP A 26 17.15 7.32 -3.49
CA ASP A 26 18.46 7.55 -2.87
C ASP A 26 18.47 7.10 -1.40
N GLY A 27 19.49 6.34 -1.00
CA GLY A 27 19.67 5.85 0.37
C GLY A 27 18.88 4.59 0.73
N VAL A 28 17.88 4.18 -0.08
CA VAL A 28 17.07 2.98 0.20
C VAL A 28 17.91 1.70 0.29
N PRO A 29 18.85 1.40 -0.63
CA PRO A 29 19.66 0.19 -0.54
C PRO A 29 20.47 0.11 0.77
N GLU A 30 21.01 1.23 1.24
CA GLU A 30 21.76 1.34 2.48
C GLU A 30 20.90 1.09 3.71
N VAL A 31 19.70 1.68 3.75
CA VAL A 31 18.74 1.50 4.85
C VAL A 31 18.30 0.05 4.93
N LEU A 32 17.91 -0.57 3.83
CA LEU A 32 17.49 -1.98 3.81
C LEU A 32 18.61 -2.92 4.27
N ARG A 33 19.84 -2.64 3.85
CA ARG A 33 21.02 -3.39 4.32
C ARG A 33 21.21 -3.23 5.83
N ALA A 34 21.06 -2.02 6.36
CA ALA A 34 21.18 -1.77 7.81
C ALA A 34 20.08 -2.49 8.60
N LEU A 35 18.82 -2.50 8.10
CA LEU A 35 17.72 -3.23 8.72
C LEU A 35 18.02 -4.74 8.79
N ARG A 36 18.45 -5.35 7.68
CA ARG A 36 18.80 -6.78 7.64
C ARG A 36 19.97 -7.10 8.57
N GLN A 37 21.01 -6.27 8.60
CA GLN A 37 22.14 -6.42 9.53
C GLN A 37 21.73 -6.31 11.00
N GLY A 38 20.70 -5.50 11.28
CA GLY A 38 20.06 -5.39 12.60
C GLY A 38 19.16 -6.56 12.97
N GLY A 39 18.95 -7.53 12.06
CA GLY A 39 18.10 -8.70 12.27
C GLY A 39 16.61 -8.42 12.00
N THR A 40 16.28 -7.26 11.41
CA THR A 40 14.90 -6.94 11.00
C THR A 40 14.54 -7.72 9.73
N LYS A 41 13.39 -8.41 9.73
CA LYS A 41 12.83 -9.03 8.54
C LYS A 41 12.36 -7.95 7.57
N VAL A 42 12.64 -8.14 6.28
CA VAL A 42 12.27 -7.18 5.22
C VAL A 42 11.32 -7.87 4.27
N GLY A 43 10.16 -7.26 4.04
CA GLY A 43 9.16 -7.75 3.09
C GLY A 43 8.78 -6.67 2.08
N PHE A 44 8.59 -7.07 0.83
CA PHE A 44 8.15 -6.20 -0.28
C PHE A 44 6.73 -6.56 -0.66
N VAL A 45 5.83 -5.59 -0.63
CA VAL A 45 4.39 -5.81 -0.75
C VAL A 45 3.84 -4.99 -1.89
N THR A 46 3.27 -5.63 -2.90
CA THR A 46 2.75 -4.90 -4.06
C THR A 46 1.35 -5.34 -4.47
N ASN A 47 0.50 -4.36 -4.80
CA ASN A 47 -0.79 -4.61 -5.45
C ASN A 47 -0.64 -5.11 -6.90
N ASN A 48 0.55 -4.96 -7.48
CA ASN A 48 0.78 -5.35 -8.87
C ASN A 48 0.78 -6.88 -9.03
N ALA A 49 -0.27 -7.41 -9.65
CA ALA A 49 -0.46 -8.83 -9.94
C ALA A 49 0.23 -9.31 -11.23
N ALA A 50 0.75 -8.39 -12.05
CA ALA A 50 1.27 -8.71 -13.37
C ALA A 50 2.69 -9.30 -13.37
N ARG A 51 3.44 -9.15 -12.25
CA ARG A 51 4.80 -9.65 -12.10
C ARG A 51 4.86 -10.74 -11.04
N THR A 52 5.60 -11.82 -11.33
CA THR A 52 5.85 -12.85 -10.31
C THR A 52 6.81 -12.33 -9.23
N PRO A 53 6.80 -12.89 -8.01
CA PRO A 53 7.75 -12.54 -6.96
C PRO A 53 9.21 -12.60 -7.41
N GLN A 54 9.56 -13.61 -8.22
CA GLN A 54 10.92 -13.76 -8.78
C GLN A 54 11.30 -12.55 -9.64
N VAL A 55 10.43 -12.12 -10.58
CA VAL A 55 10.69 -10.97 -11.46
C VAL A 55 10.84 -9.68 -10.66
N VAL A 56 10.07 -9.53 -9.59
CA VAL A 56 10.19 -8.36 -8.68
C VAL A 56 11.52 -8.42 -7.93
N ALA A 57 11.90 -9.58 -7.39
CA ALA A 57 13.17 -9.74 -6.68
C ALA A 57 14.38 -9.48 -7.59
N GLU A 58 14.37 -9.99 -8.83
CA GLU A 58 15.41 -9.71 -9.84
C GLU A 58 15.51 -8.20 -10.12
N HIS A 59 14.38 -7.51 -10.29
CA HIS A 59 14.36 -6.06 -10.48
C HIS A 59 14.95 -5.31 -9.27
N LEU A 60 14.63 -5.72 -8.05
CA LEU A 60 15.22 -5.13 -6.83
C LEU A 60 16.74 -5.36 -6.77
N GLN A 61 17.21 -6.54 -7.16
CA GLN A 61 18.64 -6.85 -7.24
C GLN A 61 19.37 -5.98 -8.27
N ASP A 62 18.76 -5.72 -9.42
CA ASP A 62 19.29 -4.80 -10.45
C ASP A 62 19.42 -3.36 -9.91
N LEU A 63 18.59 -2.98 -8.94
CA LEU A 63 18.65 -1.72 -8.21
C LEU A 63 19.65 -1.71 -7.04
N GLY A 64 20.41 -2.81 -6.84
CA GLY A 64 21.39 -2.93 -5.75
C GLY A 64 20.78 -3.29 -4.38
N ILE A 65 19.54 -3.76 -4.37
CA ILE A 65 18.80 -4.16 -3.18
C ILE A 65 18.83 -5.69 -3.05
N GLU A 66 19.28 -6.19 -1.91
CA GLU A 66 19.22 -7.61 -1.59
C GLU A 66 17.74 -8.02 -1.42
N ALA A 67 17.24 -8.87 -2.31
CA ALA A 67 15.87 -9.39 -2.28
C ALA A 67 15.83 -10.82 -2.82
N HIS A 68 14.97 -11.65 -2.22
CA HIS A 68 14.64 -12.99 -2.66
C HIS A 68 13.16 -13.06 -3.03
N ASP A 69 12.77 -14.03 -3.82
CA ASP A 69 11.36 -14.26 -4.17
C ASP A 69 10.48 -14.49 -2.93
N THR A 70 11.07 -15.07 -1.87
CA THR A 70 10.42 -15.28 -0.57
C THR A 70 10.14 -13.99 0.19
N ASP A 71 10.85 -12.90 -0.11
CA ASP A 71 10.66 -11.59 0.51
C ASP A 71 9.52 -10.80 -0.16
N VAL A 72 9.06 -11.23 -1.33
CA VAL A 72 8.07 -10.50 -2.14
C VAL A 72 6.71 -11.16 -2.04
N VAL A 73 5.70 -10.36 -1.68
CA VAL A 73 4.30 -10.80 -1.69
C VAL A 73 3.48 -9.86 -2.57
N ASN A 74 2.83 -10.41 -3.58
CA ASN A 74 1.96 -9.68 -4.47
C ASN A 74 0.48 -10.03 -4.25
N SER A 75 -0.40 -9.23 -4.82
CA SER A 75 -1.84 -9.41 -4.66
C SER A 75 -2.37 -10.72 -5.25
N THR A 76 -1.69 -11.33 -6.24
CA THR A 76 -2.11 -12.65 -6.74
C THR A 76 -1.89 -13.74 -5.69
N MET A 77 -0.78 -13.71 -4.94
CA MET A 77 -0.54 -14.68 -3.86
C MET A 77 -1.62 -14.63 -2.80
N ALA A 78 -1.99 -13.41 -2.39
CA ALA A 78 -3.09 -13.22 -1.44
C ALA A 78 -4.44 -13.68 -2.02
N THR A 79 -4.67 -13.46 -3.31
CA THR A 79 -5.88 -13.96 -4.00
C THR A 79 -5.92 -15.49 -3.99
N LEU A 80 -4.82 -16.15 -4.32
CA LEU A 80 -4.73 -17.63 -4.31
C LEU A 80 -4.99 -18.20 -2.90
N ARG A 81 -4.50 -17.54 -1.86
CA ARG A 81 -4.81 -17.89 -0.48
C ARG A 81 -6.32 -17.79 -0.21
N MET A 82 -6.95 -16.65 -0.52
CA MET A 82 -8.40 -16.49 -0.37
C MET A 82 -9.18 -17.59 -1.11
N LEU A 83 -8.76 -17.91 -2.34
CA LEU A 83 -9.38 -19.01 -3.08
C LEU A 83 -9.24 -20.35 -2.35
N SER A 84 -8.07 -20.64 -1.77
CA SER A 84 -7.83 -21.91 -1.06
C SER A 84 -8.66 -22.08 0.21
N GLU A 85 -9.01 -20.96 0.85
CA GLU A 85 -9.87 -20.94 2.04
C GLU A 85 -11.36 -21.10 1.68
N GLU A 86 -11.74 -20.73 0.46
CA GLU A 86 -13.13 -20.62 0.06
C GLU A 86 -13.59 -21.65 -0.99
N LEU A 87 -12.66 -22.21 -1.76
CA LEU A 87 -12.94 -23.14 -2.84
C LEU A 87 -12.31 -24.52 -2.58
N HIS A 88 -12.93 -25.57 -3.09
CA HIS A 88 -12.34 -26.90 -3.07
C HIS A 88 -11.20 -27.05 -4.07
N ALA A 89 -10.29 -28.01 -3.85
CA ALA A 89 -9.24 -28.33 -4.79
C ALA A 89 -9.81 -28.72 -6.17
N GLY A 90 -9.22 -28.18 -7.24
CA GLY A 90 -9.66 -28.43 -8.61
C GLY A 90 -10.93 -27.67 -9.02
N ALA A 91 -11.42 -26.73 -8.19
CA ALA A 91 -12.55 -25.87 -8.54
C ALA A 91 -12.32 -25.19 -9.91
N LYS A 92 -13.41 -24.96 -10.63
CA LYS A 92 -13.38 -24.29 -11.93
C LYS A 92 -13.34 -22.78 -11.73
N VAL A 93 -12.31 -22.15 -12.25
CA VAL A 93 -12.09 -20.71 -12.13
C VAL A 93 -12.07 -20.09 -13.52
N LEU A 94 -12.84 -19.02 -13.72
CA LEU A 94 -12.82 -18.20 -14.91
C LEU A 94 -11.97 -16.95 -14.63
N PRO A 95 -10.76 -16.86 -15.21
CA PRO A 95 -9.93 -15.67 -15.08
C PRO A 95 -10.42 -14.55 -16.00
N VAL A 96 -10.52 -13.34 -15.45
CA VAL A 96 -10.71 -12.08 -16.18
C VAL A 96 -9.48 -11.23 -15.97
N GLY A 97 -8.42 -11.53 -16.73
CA GLY A 97 -7.11 -10.92 -16.53
C GLY A 97 -6.06 -11.51 -17.47
N SER A 98 -4.80 -11.23 -17.18
CA SER A 98 -3.66 -11.62 -18.00
C SER A 98 -3.40 -13.14 -17.99
N SER A 99 -2.66 -13.63 -19.01
CA SER A 99 -2.20 -15.01 -19.04
C SER A 99 -1.34 -15.40 -17.83
N ALA A 100 -0.61 -14.45 -17.25
CA ALA A 100 0.14 -14.69 -16.02
C ALA A 100 -0.76 -15.06 -14.83
N LEU A 101 -1.96 -14.48 -14.73
CA LEU A 101 -2.95 -14.88 -13.74
C LEU A 101 -3.48 -16.27 -14.01
N GLU A 102 -3.76 -16.60 -15.28
CA GLU A 102 -4.21 -17.96 -15.68
C GLU A 102 -3.17 -19.02 -15.27
N ASP A 103 -1.89 -18.77 -15.60
CA ASP A 103 -0.80 -19.67 -15.24
C ASP A 103 -0.69 -19.90 -13.73
N GLN A 104 -0.83 -18.84 -12.93
CA GLN A 104 -0.77 -18.94 -11.46
C GLN A 104 -1.96 -19.75 -10.90
N LEU A 105 -3.16 -19.59 -11.46
CA LEU A 105 -4.33 -20.40 -11.09
C LEU A 105 -4.13 -21.89 -11.43
N LEU A 106 -3.60 -22.19 -12.61
CA LEU A 106 -3.26 -23.55 -13.02
C LEU A 106 -2.21 -24.18 -12.09
N HIS A 107 -1.13 -23.44 -11.77
CA HIS A 107 -0.08 -23.92 -10.86
C HIS A 107 -0.60 -24.14 -9.41
N ALA A 108 -1.61 -23.37 -9.00
CA ALA A 108 -2.30 -23.55 -7.72
C ALA A 108 -3.28 -24.74 -7.72
N GLY A 109 -3.44 -25.44 -8.86
CA GLY A 109 -4.27 -26.65 -8.96
C GLY A 109 -5.74 -26.41 -9.27
N TYR A 110 -6.12 -25.20 -9.71
CA TYR A 110 -7.47 -24.91 -10.19
C TYR A 110 -7.66 -25.34 -11.65
N THR A 111 -8.91 -25.59 -12.02
CA THR A 111 -9.29 -25.83 -13.42
C THR A 111 -9.68 -24.51 -14.05
N VAL A 112 -8.81 -23.99 -14.92
CA VAL A 112 -9.09 -22.75 -15.66
C VAL A 112 -10.10 -23.02 -16.76
N VAL A 113 -11.17 -22.22 -16.81
CA VAL A 113 -12.24 -22.27 -17.82
C VAL A 113 -12.46 -20.89 -18.42
N THR A 114 -13.00 -20.81 -19.63
CA THR A 114 -13.15 -19.53 -20.35
C THR A 114 -14.58 -19.21 -20.74
N GLU A 115 -15.48 -20.18 -20.65
CA GLU A 115 -16.86 -20.03 -21.11
C GLU A 115 -17.86 -20.15 -19.95
N ARG A 116 -18.95 -19.38 -20.01
CA ARG A 116 -20.08 -19.47 -19.07
C ARG A 116 -20.65 -20.90 -18.96
N SER A 117 -20.67 -21.63 -20.10
CA SER A 117 -21.21 -22.99 -20.17
C SER A 117 -20.44 -23.99 -19.31
N ASP A 118 -19.19 -23.69 -18.97
CA ASP A 118 -18.35 -24.55 -18.11
C ASP A 118 -18.81 -24.51 -16.65
N ARG A 119 -19.67 -23.56 -16.29
CA ARG A 119 -20.18 -23.32 -14.92
C ARG A 119 -19.03 -23.13 -13.93
N PRO A 120 -18.28 -22.04 -14.01
CA PRO A 120 -17.20 -21.76 -13.08
C PRO A 120 -17.73 -21.59 -11.65
N ASP A 121 -16.98 -22.08 -10.68
CA ASP A 121 -17.24 -21.91 -9.25
C ASP A 121 -16.88 -20.48 -8.81
N ALA A 122 -15.89 -19.89 -9.49
CA ALA A 122 -15.43 -18.54 -9.20
C ALA A 122 -14.96 -17.80 -10.46
N VAL A 123 -15.05 -16.47 -10.42
CA VAL A 123 -14.38 -15.52 -11.32
C VAL A 123 -13.24 -14.87 -10.54
N VAL A 124 -12.04 -14.87 -11.11
CA VAL A 124 -10.88 -14.14 -10.58
C VAL A 124 -10.50 -13.04 -11.54
N GLN A 125 -10.58 -11.79 -11.08
CA GLN A 125 -10.27 -10.63 -11.90
C GLN A 125 -8.94 -10.00 -11.49
N GLY A 126 -8.07 -9.79 -12.47
CA GLY A 126 -6.79 -9.09 -12.33
C GLY A 126 -6.57 -8.13 -13.49
N TYR A 127 -5.57 -7.27 -13.37
CA TYR A 127 -5.23 -6.32 -14.42
C TYR A 127 -4.72 -7.02 -15.69
N ASP A 128 -5.25 -6.59 -16.82
CA ASP A 128 -4.75 -6.95 -18.15
C ASP A 128 -4.92 -5.74 -19.10
N PRO A 129 -3.84 -5.18 -19.66
CA PRO A 129 -3.94 -4.07 -20.60
C PRO A 129 -4.63 -4.45 -21.92
N ASP A 130 -4.63 -5.74 -22.27
CA ASP A 130 -5.19 -6.27 -23.50
C ASP A 130 -6.54 -6.97 -23.27
N LEU A 131 -7.16 -6.74 -22.09
CA LEU A 131 -8.45 -7.35 -21.73
C LEU A 131 -9.54 -6.95 -22.72
N ASP A 132 -10.06 -7.92 -23.45
CA ASP A 132 -11.14 -7.69 -24.39
C ASP A 132 -12.50 -7.60 -23.67
N TRP A 133 -13.46 -6.96 -24.35
CA TRP A 133 -14.80 -6.74 -23.80
C TRP A 133 -15.55 -8.06 -23.56
N ARG A 134 -15.35 -9.05 -24.42
CA ARG A 134 -15.98 -10.37 -24.29
C ARG A 134 -15.55 -11.06 -22.98
N ARG A 135 -14.30 -10.91 -22.56
CA ARG A 135 -13.81 -11.50 -21.31
C ARG A 135 -14.55 -10.89 -20.09
N LEU A 136 -14.79 -9.56 -20.12
CA LEU A 136 -15.61 -8.87 -19.10
C LEU A 136 -17.05 -9.41 -19.09
N GLU A 137 -17.66 -9.59 -20.27
CA GLU A 137 -19.02 -10.14 -20.38
C GLU A 137 -19.09 -11.57 -19.82
N MET A 138 -18.12 -12.43 -20.10
CA MET A 138 -18.09 -13.79 -19.58
C MET A 138 -17.96 -13.80 -18.05
N GLY A 139 -17.13 -12.93 -17.48
CA GLY A 139 -17.02 -12.73 -16.04
C GLY A 139 -18.34 -12.29 -15.41
N ALA A 140 -18.97 -11.25 -15.99
CA ALA A 140 -20.26 -10.74 -15.51
C ALA A 140 -21.36 -11.82 -15.56
N PHE A 141 -21.47 -12.57 -16.65
CA PHE A 141 -22.45 -13.66 -16.78
C PHE A 141 -22.20 -14.78 -15.76
N ALA A 142 -20.95 -15.16 -15.54
CA ALA A 142 -20.62 -16.20 -14.56
C ALA A 142 -21.00 -15.77 -13.14
N ILE A 143 -20.74 -14.51 -12.77
CA ILE A 143 -21.13 -13.95 -11.46
C ILE A 143 -22.66 -13.89 -11.32
N GLN A 144 -23.38 -13.49 -12.36
CA GLN A 144 -24.85 -13.49 -12.38
C GLN A 144 -25.43 -14.90 -12.23
N ASP A 145 -24.72 -15.94 -12.72
CA ASP A 145 -25.09 -17.33 -12.56
C ASP A 145 -24.73 -17.92 -11.17
N GLY A 146 -24.07 -17.12 -10.31
CA GLY A 146 -23.78 -17.48 -8.92
C GLY A 146 -22.32 -17.85 -8.67
N ALA A 147 -21.41 -17.68 -9.64
CA ALA A 147 -19.96 -17.82 -9.38
C ALA A 147 -19.50 -16.76 -8.35
N ARG A 148 -18.60 -17.15 -7.46
CA ARG A 148 -17.96 -16.23 -6.51
C ARG A 148 -17.04 -15.28 -7.25
N TRP A 149 -16.90 -14.06 -6.77
CA TRP A 149 -16.08 -13.06 -7.44
C TRP A 149 -14.92 -12.61 -6.54
N PHE A 150 -13.68 -12.77 -7.06
CA PHE A 150 -12.45 -12.37 -6.42
C PHE A 150 -11.67 -11.41 -7.32
N VAL A 151 -10.98 -10.45 -6.70
CA VAL A 151 -10.26 -9.38 -7.38
C VAL A 151 -8.86 -9.26 -6.77
N THR A 152 -7.85 -9.18 -7.61
CA THR A 152 -6.46 -9.09 -7.13
C THR A 152 -6.18 -7.77 -6.43
N ASN A 153 -6.65 -6.62 -6.96
CA ASN A 153 -6.48 -5.31 -6.35
C ASN A 153 -7.52 -4.30 -6.85
N PRO A 154 -7.82 -3.24 -6.06
CA PRO A 154 -8.82 -2.24 -6.40
C PRO A 154 -8.26 -1.01 -7.10
N ASP A 155 -7.00 -0.97 -7.51
CA ASP A 155 -6.32 0.22 -8.00
C ASP A 155 -7.02 0.79 -9.25
N MET A 156 -7.66 1.94 -9.08
CA MET A 156 -8.43 2.58 -10.16
C MET A 156 -7.56 3.05 -11.32
N THR A 157 -6.32 3.44 -11.00
CA THR A 157 -5.36 3.95 -11.96
C THR A 157 -3.98 3.33 -11.72
N ARG A 158 -3.14 3.40 -12.73
CA ARG A 158 -1.71 3.11 -12.59
C ARG A 158 -0.86 4.14 -13.33
N PRO A 159 0.32 4.52 -12.81
CA PRO A 159 1.24 5.39 -13.52
C PRO A 159 1.97 4.63 -14.63
N THR A 160 2.27 5.35 -15.72
CA THR A 160 3.16 4.92 -16.81
C THR A 160 4.09 6.05 -17.17
N HIS A 161 5.10 5.79 -18.03
CA HIS A 161 5.98 6.84 -18.54
C HIS A 161 5.27 7.87 -19.45
N GLU A 162 4.09 7.52 -19.97
CA GLU A 162 3.28 8.41 -20.82
C GLU A 162 2.18 9.15 -20.03
N GLY A 163 1.91 8.72 -18.77
CA GLY A 163 0.86 9.32 -17.93
C GLY A 163 0.11 8.31 -17.09
N ILE A 164 -1.00 8.76 -16.50
CA ILE A 164 -1.87 7.93 -15.68
C ILE A 164 -2.89 7.22 -16.57
N VAL A 165 -3.00 5.90 -16.43
CA VAL A 165 -3.93 5.06 -17.20
C VAL A 165 -4.86 4.27 -16.28
N PRO A 166 -6.00 3.72 -16.79
CA PRO A 166 -6.88 2.86 -16.00
C PRO A 166 -6.13 1.65 -15.43
N GLY A 167 -6.40 1.33 -14.17
CA GLY A 167 -5.87 0.17 -13.46
C GLY A 167 -6.88 -0.98 -13.38
N CYS A 168 -6.59 -1.98 -12.55
CA CYS A 168 -7.44 -3.14 -12.30
C CYS A 168 -8.84 -2.71 -11.80
N GLY A 169 -8.91 -1.76 -10.86
CA GLY A 169 -10.16 -1.24 -10.31
C GLY A 169 -11.10 -0.67 -11.36
N ALA A 170 -10.58 -0.03 -12.43
CA ALA A 170 -11.41 0.45 -13.54
C ALA A 170 -12.04 -0.71 -14.32
N GLN A 171 -11.30 -1.82 -14.52
CA GLN A 171 -11.83 -3.03 -15.14
C GLN A 171 -12.84 -3.74 -14.22
N VAL A 172 -12.62 -3.70 -12.91
CA VAL A 172 -13.58 -4.20 -11.90
C VAL A 172 -14.89 -3.43 -11.94
N GLN A 173 -14.83 -2.09 -12.03
CA GLN A 173 -16.04 -1.26 -12.16
C GLN A 173 -16.89 -1.59 -13.38
N ALA A 174 -16.28 -2.04 -14.48
CA ALA A 174 -17.01 -2.46 -15.68
C ALA A 174 -17.90 -3.69 -15.40
N ILE A 175 -17.41 -4.66 -14.63
CA ILE A 175 -18.22 -5.82 -14.18
C ILE A 175 -19.22 -5.38 -13.10
N GLN A 176 -18.78 -4.57 -12.14
CA GLN A 176 -19.64 -4.10 -11.04
C GLN A 176 -20.89 -3.36 -11.54
N ALA A 177 -20.80 -2.69 -12.68
CA ALA A 177 -21.97 -2.04 -13.31
C ALA A 177 -23.09 -3.01 -13.73
N CYS A 178 -22.78 -4.32 -13.82
CA CYS A 178 -23.70 -5.34 -14.32
C CYS A 178 -24.12 -6.35 -13.23
N VAL A 179 -23.54 -6.28 -12.01
CA VAL A 179 -23.81 -7.25 -10.95
C VAL A 179 -24.05 -6.56 -9.60
N ASP A 180 -24.88 -7.15 -8.76
CA ASP A 180 -25.19 -6.65 -7.42
C ASP A 180 -24.27 -7.24 -6.32
N VAL A 181 -23.32 -8.08 -6.72
CA VAL A 181 -22.38 -8.77 -5.81
C VAL A 181 -21.12 -7.94 -5.66
N GLN A 182 -20.62 -7.84 -4.42
CA GLN A 182 -19.31 -7.25 -4.16
C GLN A 182 -18.23 -8.33 -4.22
N PRO A 183 -17.06 -8.04 -4.83
CA PRO A 183 -15.96 -9.00 -4.88
C PRO A 183 -15.23 -9.11 -3.53
N GLY A 184 -14.65 -10.28 -3.26
CA GLY A 184 -13.56 -10.41 -2.32
C GLY A 184 -12.28 -9.80 -2.92
N ILE A 185 -11.69 -8.80 -2.28
CA ILE A 185 -10.50 -8.09 -2.80
C ILE A 185 -9.29 -8.46 -1.96
N ALA A 186 -8.21 -8.88 -2.63
CA ALA A 186 -7.00 -9.34 -1.97
C ALA A 186 -6.00 -8.20 -1.66
N GLY A 187 -5.84 -7.25 -2.58
CA GLY A 187 -4.85 -6.18 -2.48
C GLY A 187 -5.19 -5.07 -1.49
N LYS A 188 -4.20 -4.30 -1.10
CA LYS A 188 -4.36 -3.10 -0.26
C LYS A 188 -5.45 -2.16 -0.82
N PRO A 189 -6.28 -1.54 0.01
CA PRO A 189 -6.23 -1.49 1.48
C PRO A 189 -6.92 -2.66 2.21
N TYR A 190 -7.33 -3.70 1.51
CA TYR A 190 -7.98 -4.87 2.10
C TYR A 190 -6.97 -5.76 2.83
N PRO A 191 -7.39 -6.46 3.92
CA PRO A 191 -6.48 -7.21 4.79
C PRO A 191 -5.68 -8.34 4.15
N PRO A 192 -6.18 -9.11 3.16
CA PRO A 192 -5.57 -10.39 2.79
C PRO A 192 -4.09 -10.29 2.39
N LEU A 193 -3.69 -9.25 1.63
CA LEU A 193 -2.30 -9.10 1.19
C LEU A 193 -1.35 -8.87 2.37
N LEU A 194 -1.73 -8.02 3.32
CA LEU A 194 -0.89 -7.73 4.49
C LEU A 194 -0.86 -8.92 5.46
N VAL A 195 -1.99 -9.60 5.66
CA VAL A 195 -2.07 -10.82 6.48
C VAL A 195 -1.18 -11.91 5.91
N GLU A 196 -1.26 -12.20 4.60
CA GLU A 196 -0.39 -13.16 3.92
C GLU A 196 1.10 -12.81 4.11
N THR A 197 1.44 -11.52 3.99
CA THR A 197 2.83 -11.07 4.15
C THR A 197 3.33 -11.30 5.57
N VAL A 198 2.56 -10.92 6.57
CA VAL A 198 2.92 -11.09 7.99
C VAL A 198 3.16 -12.56 8.33
N GLU A 199 2.24 -13.44 7.91
CA GLU A 199 2.33 -14.87 8.18
C GLU A 199 3.53 -15.51 7.46
N ARG A 200 3.75 -15.17 6.19
CA ARG A 200 4.87 -15.69 5.40
C ARG A 200 6.21 -15.33 5.99
N LEU A 201 6.37 -14.11 6.47
CA LEU A 201 7.60 -13.65 7.13
C LEU A 201 7.69 -14.11 8.60
N GLY A 202 6.60 -14.63 9.17
CA GLY A 202 6.52 -14.95 10.60
C GLY A 202 6.79 -13.73 11.47
N ALA A 203 6.26 -12.55 11.08
CA ALA A 203 6.43 -11.30 11.79
C ALA A 203 5.42 -11.19 12.94
N GLU A 204 5.85 -10.68 14.10
CA GLU A 204 4.98 -10.49 15.27
C GLU A 204 4.61 -9.02 15.49
N ARG A 205 5.53 -8.12 15.18
CA ARG A 205 5.38 -6.67 15.34
C ARG A 205 5.87 -5.92 14.10
N PRO A 206 5.23 -6.14 12.95
CA PRO A 206 5.62 -5.48 11.72
C PRO A 206 5.28 -3.98 11.73
N ILE A 207 6.02 -3.21 10.92
CA ILE A 207 5.66 -1.85 10.52
C ILE A 207 5.54 -1.80 9.00
N PHE A 208 4.48 -1.17 8.49
CA PHE A 208 4.29 -0.97 7.05
C PHE A 208 4.77 0.40 6.62
N VAL A 209 5.56 0.47 5.55
CA VAL A 209 6.07 1.71 4.96
C VAL A 209 5.40 1.93 3.61
N GLY A 210 4.71 3.06 3.45
CA GLY A 210 3.97 3.38 2.24
C GLY A 210 3.90 4.87 1.97
N ASP A 211 3.58 5.22 0.73
CA ASP A 211 3.45 6.60 0.26
C ASP A 211 2.00 6.99 -0.08
N ARG A 212 1.06 6.05 0.06
CA ARG A 212 -0.34 6.27 -0.25
C ARG A 212 -1.22 6.09 0.99
N ILE A 213 -2.03 7.11 1.28
CA ILE A 213 -2.97 7.10 2.41
C ILE A 213 -4.11 6.10 2.17
N ASP A 214 -4.63 6.06 0.95
CA ASP A 214 -5.83 5.32 0.54
C ASP A 214 -5.62 3.80 0.38
N THR A 215 -4.38 3.36 0.22
CA THR A 215 -4.03 1.94 0.07
C THR A 215 -3.11 1.45 1.18
N ASP A 216 -1.98 2.10 1.38
CA ASP A 216 -0.92 1.62 2.26
C ASP A 216 -1.24 1.85 3.73
N ILE A 217 -1.54 3.11 4.05
CA ILE A 217 -1.80 3.49 5.44
C ILE A 217 -3.15 2.95 5.89
N LEU A 218 -4.19 3.10 5.06
CA LEU A 218 -5.50 2.50 5.33
C LEU A 218 -5.39 0.98 5.47
N GLY A 219 -4.61 0.33 4.59
CA GLY A 219 -4.37 -1.12 4.65
C GLY A 219 -3.68 -1.56 5.94
N ALA A 220 -2.62 -0.86 6.36
CA ALA A 220 -1.95 -1.12 7.63
C ALA A 220 -2.90 -0.96 8.83
N ASN A 221 -3.69 0.12 8.84
CA ASN A 221 -4.66 0.38 9.89
C ASN A 221 -5.76 -0.69 9.94
N ASN A 222 -6.23 -1.18 8.78
CA ASN A 222 -7.26 -2.23 8.69
C ASN A 222 -6.82 -3.57 9.31
N VAL A 223 -5.51 -3.80 9.44
CA VAL A 223 -4.95 -4.99 10.11
C VAL A 223 -4.32 -4.65 11.48
N GLY A 224 -4.49 -3.43 11.98
CA GLY A 224 -3.91 -3.00 13.26
C GLY A 224 -2.39 -2.92 13.29
N MET A 225 -1.76 -2.72 12.13
CA MET A 225 -0.31 -2.63 11.96
C MET A 225 0.15 -1.17 12.08
N ALA A 226 1.30 -0.96 12.74
CA ALA A 226 1.96 0.34 12.71
C ALA A 226 2.35 0.73 11.28
N SER A 227 2.32 2.03 10.97
CA SER A 227 2.64 2.53 9.63
C SER A 227 3.58 3.73 9.66
N LEU A 228 4.45 3.79 8.66
CA LEU A 228 5.30 4.93 8.35
C LEU A 228 4.90 5.47 6.97
N PHE A 229 4.34 6.68 6.95
CA PHE A 229 4.10 7.38 5.70
C PHE A 229 5.37 8.10 5.24
N VAL A 230 5.73 7.96 3.96
CA VAL A 230 6.90 8.61 3.35
C VAL A 230 6.49 9.56 2.22
N PHE A 231 7.27 10.64 2.04
CA PHE A 231 6.97 11.71 1.08
C PHE A 231 7.64 11.51 -0.29
N THR A 232 8.20 10.35 -0.54
CA THR A 232 8.92 10.05 -1.79
C THR A 232 8.02 9.64 -2.94
N GLY A 233 6.75 9.32 -2.67
CA GLY A 233 5.85 8.74 -3.66
C GLY A 233 4.65 9.61 -4.08
N ALA A 234 3.42 9.09 -4.09
CA ALA A 234 2.24 9.69 -4.72
C ALA A 234 1.58 10.80 -3.87
N HIS A 235 1.34 10.54 -2.58
CA HIS A 235 0.65 11.47 -1.70
C HIS A 235 1.61 12.41 -0.97
N GLY A 236 1.07 13.50 -0.43
CA GLY A 236 1.82 14.53 0.28
C GLY A 236 1.08 15.03 1.53
N LYS A 237 1.46 16.24 1.98
CA LYS A 237 0.87 16.85 3.19
C LYS A 237 -0.63 17.13 3.04
N HIS A 238 -1.12 17.39 1.82
CA HIS A 238 -2.54 17.67 1.59
C HIS A 238 -3.41 16.44 1.93
N GLU A 239 -3.02 15.26 1.46
CA GLU A 239 -3.71 14.00 1.76
C GLU A 239 -3.65 13.68 3.25
N LEU A 240 -2.51 13.93 3.91
CA LEU A 240 -2.36 13.75 5.35
C LEU A 240 -3.30 14.67 6.16
N ILE A 241 -3.42 15.94 5.79
CA ILE A 241 -4.30 16.92 6.48
C ILE A 241 -5.76 16.48 6.37
N THR A 242 -6.17 15.97 5.21
CA THR A 242 -7.54 15.55 4.92
C THR A 242 -7.85 14.10 5.32
N ALA A 243 -6.84 13.36 5.81
CA ALA A 243 -6.96 11.96 6.17
C ALA A 243 -8.03 11.70 7.25
N GLN A 244 -8.93 10.77 6.97
CA GLN A 244 -9.92 10.29 7.92
C GLN A 244 -9.25 9.46 9.03
N ALA A 245 -9.94 9.21 10.13
CA ALA A 245 -9.36 8.52 11.29
C ALA A 245 -8.70 7.16 10.93
N GLY A 246 -9.30 6.40 10.01
CA GLY A 246 -8.73 5.11 9.54
C GLY A 246 -7.55 5.24 8.57
N GLU A 247 -7.24 6.44 8.10
CA GLU A 247 -6.21 6.72 7.09
C GLU A 247 -4.99 7.43 7.68
N ARG A 248 -4.97 7.67 9.01
CA ARG A 248 -3.89 8.39 9.69
C ARG A 248 -2.72 7.45 9.96
N PRO A 249 -1.49 7.78 9.52
CA PRO A 249 -0.32 6.98 9.83
C PRO A 249 0.08 7.10 11.30
N THR A 250 0.76 6.06 11.82
CA THR A 250 1.35 6.12 13.16
C THR A 250 2.63 6.94 13.21
N HIS A 251 3.32 7.04 12.07
CA HIS A 251 4.57 7.80 11.91
C HIS A 251 4.65 8.46 10.54
N ILE A 252 5.42 9.54 10.44
CA ILE A 252 5.81 10.15 9.16
C ILE A 252 7.33 10.25 9.05
N GLY A 253 7.85 10.12 7.84
CA GLY A 253 9.27 10.31 7.50
C GLY A 253 9.41 10.87 6.08
N TYR A 254 10.55 11.49 5.76
CA TYR A 254 10.77 11.92 4.38
C TYR A 254 10.86 10.71 3.45
N ASP A 255 11.67 9.73 3.85
CA ASP A 255 11.90 8.47 3.16
C ASP A 255 12.05 7.31 4.18
N VAL A 256 12.45 6.15 3.73
CA VAL A 256 12.60 4.95 4.55
C VAL A 256 13.69 5.07 5.64
N SER A 257 14.60 6.06 5.55
CA SER A 257 15.63 6.29 6.58
C SER A 257 15.05 6.64 7.94
N ALA A 258 13.82 7.16 7.97
CA ALA A 258 13.08 7.43 9.20
C ALA A 258 12.91 6.19 10.10
N LEU A 259 12.99 4.98 9.56
CA LEU A 259 13.01 3.74 10.36
C LEU A 259 14.23 3.66 11.29
N LEU A 260 15.35 4.27 10.89
CA LEU A 260 16.59 4.29 11.66
C LEU A 260 16.71 5.51 12.59
N GLU A 261 15.78 6.46 12.49
CA GLU A 261 15.69 7.67 13.30
C GLU A 261 14.83 7.43 14.56
N GLU A 262 14.88 8.35 15.51
CA GLU A 262 13.95 8.36 16.64
C GLU A 262 12.55 8.78 16.14
N PRO A 263 11.48 8.10 16.62
CA PRO A 263 10.12 8.45 16.20
C PRO A 263 9.76 9.86 16.68
N ARG A 264 9.03 10.58 15.83
CA ARG A 264 8.48 11.89 16.17
C ARG A 264 7.37 11.73 17.19
N ASN A 265 7.52 12.42 18.33
CA ASN A 265 6.50 12.45 19.36
C ASN A 265 6.04 13.90 19.57
N VAL A 266 4.73 14.09 19.68
CA VAL A 266 4.15 15.40 19.96
C VAL A 266 3.72 15.45 21.42
N GLU A 267 4.21 16.46 22.12
CA GLU A 267 3.79 16.79 23.47
C GLU A 267 2.87 18.02 23.45
N ARG A 268 1.76 17.95 24.15
CA ARG A 268 0.93 19.13 24.39
C ARG A 268 1.42 19.87 25.64
N ARG A 269 1.76 21.14 25.46
CA ARG A 269 2.18 22.05 26.54
C ARG A 269 1.25 23.26 26.54
N ASP A 270 0.29 23.29 27.44
CA ASP A 270 -0.78 24.30 27.50
C ASP A 270 -1.59 24.37 26.19
N LEU A 271 -1.40 25.44 25.40
CA LEU A 271 -2.05 25.66 24.10
C LEU A 271 -1.10 25.43 22.91
N GLU A 272 -0.01 24.72 23.14
CA GLU A 272 1.00 24.44 22.12
C GLU A 272 1.20 22.95 21.91
N TRP A 273 1.43 22.56 20.67
CA TRP A 273 1.85 21.22 20.25
C TRP A 273 3.33 21.27 19.90
N VAL A 274 4.11 20.49 20.60
CA VAL A 274 5.58 20.53 20.52
C VAL A 274 6.09 19.20 20.00
N CYS A 275 6.81 19.23 18.87
CA CYS A 275 7.55 18.09 18.31
C CYS A 275 9.02 18.48 18.23
N ASN A 276 9.87 17.85 19.00
CA ASN A 276 11.28 18.21 19.13
C ASN A 276 11.44 19.71 19.46
N ALA A 277 12.09 20.48 18.57
CA ALA A 277 12.27 21.93 18.72
C ALA A 277 11.15 22.76 18.11
N GLN A 278 10.21 22.14 17.41
CA GLN A 278 9.16 22.85 16.70
C GLN A 278 7.90 23.01 17.57
N ARG A 279 7.30 24.19 17.50
CA ARG A 279 6.13 24.57 18.29
C ARG A 279 5.04 25.09 17.38
N VAL A 280 3.83 24.61 17.60
CA VAL A 280 2.61 25.00 16.88
C VAL A 280 1.58 25.47 17.89
N GLY A 281 0.89 26.55 17.61
CA GLY A 281 -0.18 27.10 18.44
C GLY A 281 -1.44 27.38 17.64
N VAL A 282 -2.42 28.01 18.29
CA VAL A 282 -3.69 28.41 17.67
C VAL A 282 -3.88 29.91 17.90
N GLU A 283 -4.08 30.67 16.81
CA GLU A 283 -4.45 32.09 16.82
C GLU A 283 -5.71 32.27 15.97
N ASP A 284 -6.70 32.97 16.49
CA ASP A 284 -7.97 33.25 15.82
C ASP A 284 -8.66 32.00 15.20
N GLY A 285 -8.47 30.82 15.81
CA GLY A 285 -9.06 29.55 15.34
C GLY A 285 -8.28 28.82 14.26
N HIS A 286 -7.13 29.34 13.83
CA HIS A 286 -6.21 28.74 12.86
C HIS A 286 -4.89 28.35 13.50
N ALA A 287 -4.27 27.31 12.96
CA ALA A 287 -2.94 26.90 13.41
C ALA A 287 -1.87 27.89 12.94
N VAL A 288 -0.91 28.16 13.81
CA VAL A 288 0.25 29.00 13.51
C VAL A 288 1.55 28.32 13.92
N LEU A 289 2.61 28.54 13.15
CA LEU A 289 3.96 28.11 13.51
C LEU A 289 4.55 29.12 14.49
N LEU A 290 4.84 28.71 15.72
CA LEU A 290 5.48 29.53 16.75
C LEU A 290 7.02 29.52 16.64
N THR A 291 7.55 28.64 15.79
CA THR A 291 8.96 28.56 15.43
C THR A 291 9.12 28.63 13.92
N THR A 292 10.34 28.88 13.44
CA THR A 292 10.64 28.90 12.00
C THR A 292 11.42 27.63 11.64
N PRO A 293 10.74 26.56 11.16
CA PRO A 293 11.41 25.30 10.81
C PRO A 293 12.28 25.48 9.58
N SER A 294 13.55 25.06 9.68
CA SER A 294 14.51 25.10 8.57
C SER A 294 15.02 23.71 8.23
N GLY A 295 14.91 23.34 6.96
CA GLY A 295 15.27 22.02 6.43
C GLY A 295 14.20 20.95 6.72
N ILE A 296 14.33 19.84 5.99
CA ILE A 296 13.32 18.78 5.90
C ILE A 296 12.91 18.25 7.29
N GLN A 297 13.86 17.93 8.16
CA GLN A 297 13.56 17.31 9.46
C GLN A 297 12.77 18.25 10.37
N ALA A 298 13.16 19.53 10.44
CA ALA A 298 12.43 20.52 11.25
C ALA A 298 11.01 20.77 10.68
N GLN A 299 10.87 20.76 9.36
CA GLN A 299 9.56 20.91 8.72
C GLN A 299 8.67 19.69 8.92
N LEU A 300 9.22 18.47 8.93
CA LEU A 300 8.48 17.25 9.30
C LEU A 300 8.05 17.27 10.76
N ASP A 301 8.88 17.77 11.67
CA ASP A 301 8.52 17.93 13.08
C ASP A 301 7.35 18.91 13.25
N ALA A 302 7.42 20.06 12.56
CA ALA A 302 6.34 21.04 12.56
C ALA A 302 5.06 20.49 11.91
N LEU A 303 5.17 19.80 10.79
CA LEU A 303 4.05 19.16 10.12
C LEU A 303 3.39 18.10 11.03
N TRP A 304 4.19 17.28 11.72
CA TRP A 304 3.66 16.26 12.62
C TRP A 304 2.86 16.88 13.77
N ALA A 305 3.34 17.99 14.34
CA ALA A 305 2.62 18.75 15.36
C ALA A 305 1.31 19.36 14.81
N LEU A 306 1.33 19.92 13.57
CA LEU A 306 0.13 20.43 12.89
C LEU A 306 -0.91 19.32 12.64
N LEU A 307 -0.47 18.16 12.18
CA LEU A 307 -1.36 17.02 11.92
C LEU A 307 -2.05 16.54 13.20
N GLN A 308 -1.32 16.40 14.32
CA GLN A 308 -1.92 16.02 15.60
C GLN A 308 -2.95 17.09 16.08
N LEU A 309 -2.62 18.37 15.93
CA LEU A 309 -3.55 19.46 16.22
C LEU A 309 -4.83 19.38 15.37
N ALA A 310 -4.69 19.17 14.06
CA ALA A 310 -5.82 19.03 13.14
C ALA A 310 -6.69 17.82 13.46
N TRP A 311 -6.06 16.67 13.66
CA TRP A 311 -6.76 15.40 13.87
C TRP A 311 -7.49 15.31 15.21
N ASP A 312 -6.93 15.90 16.28
CA ASP A 312 -7.48 15.81 17.63
C ASP A 312 -8.50 16.91 17.92
N HIS A 313 -8.34 18.09 17.28
CA HIS A 313 -9.12 19.27 17.62
C HIS A 313 -9.89 19.88 16.45
N GLY A 314 -9.71 19.37 15.20
CA GLY A 314 -10.40 19.89 14.03
C GLY A 314 -9.97 21.31 13.63
N ILE A 315 -8.77 21.74 14.04
CA ILE A 315 -8.24 23.07 13.73
C ILE A 315 -7.74 23.09 12.30
N ASP A 316 -8.03 24.17 11.58
CA ASP A 316 -7.49 24.39 10.23
C ASP A 316 -5.97 24.65 10.29
N VAL A 317 -5.23 23.80 9.60
CA VAL A 317 -3.75 23.81 9.55
C VAL A 317 -3.20 24.10 8.14
N VAL A 318 -4.08 24.30 7.14
CA VAL A 318 -3.70 24.34 5.71
C VAL A 318 -2.66 25.41 5.42
N ASP A 319 -2.88 26.66 5.88
CA ASP A 319 -1.96 27.76 5.60
C ASP A 319 -0.59 27.55 6.28
N ALA A 320 -0.60 27.10 7.54
CA ALA A 320 0.63 26.81 8.27
C ALA A 320 1.41 25.66 7.59
N ALA A 321 0.74 24.59 7.18
CA ALA A 321 1.36 23.47 6.46
C ALA A 321 1.89 23.88 5.08
N ASN A 322 1.18 24.74 4.35
CA ASN A 322 1.62 25.23 3.04
C ASN A 322 2.90 26.09 3.11
N SER A 323 3.20 26.68 4.27
CA SER A 323 4.45 27.40 4.50
C SER A 323 5.69 26.49 4.60
N LEU A 324 5.50 25.18 4.83
CA LEU A 324 6.55 24.16 4.90
C LEU A 324 6.93 23.72 3.48
N GLN A 325 7.90 24.36 2.85
CA GLN A 325 8.19 24.21 1.42
C GLN A 325 9.06 22.98 1.08
N ASP A 326 9.88 22.51 2.04
CA ASP A 326 10.75 21.33 1.82
C ASP A 326 9.98 19.99 1.95
N VAL A 327 8.77 20.04 2.46
CA VAL A 327 7.85 18.89 2.53
C VAL A 327 6.69 19.14 1.56
N ARG A 328 6.51 18.25 0.60
CA ARG A 328 5.51 18.40 -0.44
C ARG A 328 4.07 18.06 -0.01
#